data_c992d47fb8d522aeb59e4f618540c2ea
#
_entry.id   c992d47fb8d522aeb59e4f618540c2ea
#
_cell.length_a   1.000
_cell.length_b   1.000
_cell.length_c   1.000
_cell.angle_alpha   90.00
_cell.angle_beta   90.00
_cell.angle_gamma   90.00
#
_symmetry.space_group_name_H-M   'P 1'
#
loop_
_entity.id
_entity.type
_entity.pdbx_description
1 polymer ?
#
loop_
_entity_poly.entity_id
_entity_poly.type
_entity_poly.pdbx_seq_one_letter_code
_entity_poly.pdbx_strand_id
1 'polypeptide(L)'
;MPRKKVTLLDRANADLLVAETMIRLMSDDDVIVDTCAYHCQQCVEKVVKYLITLQGDSYAPSHNSDEYLLDLADGGAKELFKNISNRIDRWSNTIRYSHTLMSNKEAVMDVIAVCKQLIALAAAQIPAETVIKNENGVEGIF
;
A
#
# COMPACT_ATOMS: atom_id res chain seq x y z
N MET A 1 -4.20 25.52 -16.27
CA MET A 1 -4.21 24.05 -16.39
C MET A 1 -4.79 23.43 -15.13
N PRO A 2 -5.77 22.54 -15.26
CA PRO A 2 -6.25 21.82 -14.12
C PRO A 2 -5.16 20.90 -13.58
N ARG A 3 -5.15 20.69 -12.26
CA ARG A 3 -4.20 19.79 -11.63
C ARG A 3 -4.56 18.33 -12.00
N LYS A 4 -3.55 17.53 -12.22
CA LYS A 4 -3.73 16.10 -12.46
C LYS A 4 -4.32 15.42 -11.23
N LYS A 5 -5.32 14.56 -11.42
CA LYS A 5 -5.86 13.73 -10.35
C LYS A 5 -4.90 12.60 -10.03
N VAL A 6 -4.76 12.31 -8.75
CA VAL A 6 -3.87 11.27 -8.24
C VAL A 6 -4.68 10.40 -7.27
N THR A 7 -4.60 9.09 -7.45
CA THR A 7 -5.29 8.14 -6.59
C THR A 7 -4.37 7.64 -5.47
N LEU A 8 -4.96 6.96 -4.49
CA LEU A 8 -4.16 6.26 -3.48
C LEU A 8 -3.27 5.18 -4.11
N LEU A 9 -3.73 4.56 -5.19
CA LEU A 9 -2.92 3.57 -5.91
C LEU A 9 -1.69 4.22 -6.53
N ASP A 10 -1.83 5.40 -7.12
CA ASP A 10 -0.69 6.16 -7.64
C ASP A 10 0.31 6.49 -6.53
N ARG A 11 -0.18 6.89 -5.36
CA ARG A 11 0.67 7.17 -4.20
C ARG A 11 1.39 5.91 -3.71
N ALA A 12 0.69 4.78 -3.69
CA ALA A 12 1.27 3.50 -3.30
C ALA A 12 2.40 3.10 -4.25
N ASN A 13 2.19 3.26 -5.56
CA ASN A 13 3.22 2.98 -6.55
C ASN A 13 4.47 3.85 -6.35
N ALA A 14 4.28 5.11 -5.99
CA ALA A 14 5.40 6.02 -5.71
C ALA A 14 6.21 5.56 -4.50
N ASP A 15 5.53 5.17 -3.41
CA ASP A 15 6.21 4.64 -2.23
C ASP A 15 6.98 3.35 -2.56
N LEU A 16 6.38 2.46 -3.35
CA LEU A 16 7.04 1.22 -3.77
C LEU A 16 8.30 1.52 -4.59
N LEU A 17 8.22 2.46 -5.53
CA LEU A 17 9.35 2.83 -6.35
C LEU A 17 10.51 3.37 -5.51
N VAL A 18 10.21 4.21 -4.52
CA VAL A 18 11.23 4.73 -3.60
C VAL A 18 11.88 3.58 -2.83
N ALA A 19 11.08 2.71 -2.22
CA ALA A 19 11.60 1.58 -1.43
C ALA A 19 12.46 0.65 -2.29
N GLU A 20 11.98 0.29 -3.46
CA GLU A 20 12.68 -0.64 -4.36
C GLU A 20 13.98 -0.05 -4.88
N THR A 21 13.96 1.21 -5.26
CA THR A 21 15.15 1.89 -5.77
C THR A 21 16.22 2.02 -4.69
N MET A 22 15.83 2.48 -3.51
CA MET A 22 16.77 2.71 -2.43
C MET A 22 17.36 1.41 -1.88
N ILE A 23 16.54 0.36 -1.74
CA ILE A 23 17.05 -0.93 -1.26
C ILE A 23 18.06 -1.53 -2.24
N ARG A 24 17.86 -1.32 -3.54
CA ARG A 24 18.78 -1.78 -4.56
C ARG A 24 20.11 -1.04 -4.54
N LEU A 25 20.07 0.28 -4.33
CA LEU A 25 21.26 1.14 -4.42
C LEU A 25 22.01 1.29 -3.11
N MET A 26 21.33 1.24 -1.98
CA MET A 26 21.89 1.63 -0.68
C MET A 26 21.57 0.64 0.44
N SER A 27 21.47 -0.66 0.12
CA SER A 27 21.15 -1.67 1.13
C SER A 27 22.27 -1.89 2.16
N ASP A 28 23.45 -1.32 1.94
CA ASP A 28 24.56 -1.36 2.92
C ASP A 28 24.38 -0.34 4.05
N ASP A 29 23.49 0.62 3.88
CA ASP A 29 23.18 1.62 4.90
C ASP A 29 21.93 1.17 5.66
N ASP A 30 22.11 0.75 6.92
CA ASP A 30 21.03 0.21 7.73
C ASP A 30 19.92 1.23 8.00
N VAL A 31 20.25 2.50 8.12
CA VAL A 31 19.26 3.56 8.33
C VAL A 31 18.43 3.77 7.08
N ILE A 32 19.04 3.67 5.89
CA ILE A 32 18.32 3.73 4.63
C ILE A 32 17.38 2.51 4.51
N VAL A 33 17.81 1.34 4.96
CA VAL A 33 16.93 0.15 4.97
C VAL A 33 15.68 0.39 5.82
N ASP A 34 15.81 1.02 6.98
CA ASP A 34 14.66 1.41 7.79
C ASP A 34 13.75 2.42 7.06
N THR A 35 14.34 3.36 6.32
CA THR A 35 13.56 4.29 5.50
C THR A 35 12.80 3.55 4.40
N CYS A 36 13.41 2.55 3.78
CA CYS A 36 12.71 1.69 2.82
C CYS A 36 11.53 0.96 3.46
N ALA A 37 11.71 0.44 4.68
CA ALA A 37 10.65 -0.20 5.43
C ALA A 37 9.47 0.74 5.65
N TYR A 38 9.73 1.98 5.99
CA TYR A 38 8.69 2.99 6.14
C TYR A 38 7.90 3.19 4.83
N HIS A 39 8.58 3.29 3.71
CA HIS A 39 7.91 3.44 2.41
C HIS A 39 7.12 2.20 2.01
N CYS A 40 7.60 1.01 2.38
CA CYS A 40 6.82 -0.22 2.21
C CYS A 40 5.52 -0.18 3.02
N GLN A 41 5.60 0.26 4.27
CA GLN A 41 4.43 0.40 5.13
C GLN A 41 3.44 1.40 4.52
N GLN A 42 3.92 2.53 4.03
CA GLN A 42 3.08 3.53 3.37
C GLN A 42 2.42 2.97 2.11
N CYS A 43 3.16 2.19 1.33
CA CYS A 43 2.62 1.53 0.15
C CYS A 43 1.47 0.60 0.51
N VAL A 44 1.68 -0.30 1.47
CA VAL A 44 0.68 -1.27 1.89
C VAL A 44 -0.58 -0.57 2.40
N GLU A 45 -0.42 0.41 3.27
CA GLU A 45 -1.54 1.17 3.83
C GLU A 45 -2.38 1.82 2.73
N LYS A 46 -1.73 2.46 1.76
CA LYS A 46 -2.42 3.13 0.66
C LYS A 46 -3.14 2.16 -0.26
N VAL A 47 -2.53 1.02 -0.58
CA VAL A 47 -3.19 0.00 -1.40
C VAL A 47 -4.41 -0.57 -0.69
N VAL A 48 -4.30 -0.87 0.59
CA VAL A 48 -5.41 -1.42 1.38
C VAL A 48 -6.55 -0.42 1.45
N LYS A 49 -6.27 0.85 1.71
CA LYS A 49 -7.29 1.91 1.69
C LYS A 49 -7.95 2.03 0.33
N TYR A 50 -7.17 1.95 -0.74
CA TYR A 50 -7.69 1.98 -2.10
C TYR A 50 -8.65 0.82 -2.35
N LEU A 51 -8.26 -0.40 -1.97
CA LEU A 51 -9.11 -1.59 -2.12
C LEU A 51 -10.42 -1.47 -1.34
N ILE A 52 -10.37 -0.98 -0.11
CA ILE A 52 -11.58 -0.75 0.70
C ILE A 52 -12.50 0.26 0.00
N THR A 53 -11.93 1.32 -0.55
CA THR A 53 -12.70 2.31 -1.31
C THR A 53 -13.36 1.69 -2.55
N LEU A 54 -12.66 0.81 -3.26
CA LEU A 54 -13.23 0.12 -4.42
C LEU A 54 -14.41 -0.78 -4.07
N GLN A 55 -14.47 -1.27 -2.84
CA GLN A 55 -15.61 -2.03 -2.34
C GLN A 55 -16.84 -1.17 -2.08
N GLY A 56 -16.71 0.16 -2.18
CA GLY A 56 -17.77 1.10 -1.85
C GLY A 56 -17.81 1.49 -0.38
N ASP A 57 -16.82 1.09 0.40
CA ASP A 57 -16.73 1.35 1.83
C ASP A 57 -15.81 2.51 2.15
N SER A 58 -15.98 3.09 3.34
CA SER A 58 -15.02 4.04 3.90
C SER A 58 -14.03 3.26 4.76
N TYR A 59 -12.77 3.66 4.72
CA TYR A 59 -11.76 3.06 5.60
C TYR A 59 -11.69 3.82 6.92
N ALA A 60 -11.26 3.10 7.98
CA ALA A 60 -11.06 3.71 9.29
C ALA A 60 -9.91 4.73 9.25
N PRO A 61 -10.01 5.86 9.98
CA PRO A 61 -8.94 6.87 10.03
C PRO A 61 -7.78 6.45 10.94
N SER A 62 -7.56 5.17 11.08
CA SER A 62 -6.55 4.56 11.93
C SER A 62 -5.40 4.01 11.09
N HIS A 63 -4.25 3.77 11.72
CA HIS A 63 -3.13 3.03 11.13
C HIS A 63 -3.06 1.60 11.65
N ASN A 64 -4.15 1.11 12.28
CA ASN A 64 -4.20 -0.22 12.87
C ASN A 64 -4.62 -1.25 11.83
N SER A 65 -3.76 -2.22 11.56
CA SER A 65 -4.01 -3.28 10.58
C SER A 65 -5.25 -4.11 10.89
N ASP A 66 -5.56 -4.32 12.17
CA ASP A 66 -6.73 -5.13 12.55
C ASP A 66 -8.04 -4.52 12.03
N GLU A 67 -8.16 -3.20 12.06
CA GLU A 67 -9.33 -2.50 11.53
C GLU A 67 -9.43 -2.68 10.02
N TYR A 68 -8.33 -2.56 9.30
CA TYR A 68 -8.32 -2.76 7.85
C TYR A 68 -8.60 -4.21 7.46
N LEU A 69 -8.14 -5.18 8.25
CA LEU A 69 -8.43 -6.59 8.01
C LEU A 69 -9.92 -6.89 8.12
N LEU A 70 -10.64 -6.20 9.03
CA LEU A 70 -12.08 -6.34 9.14
C LEU A 70 -12.81 -5.78 7.93
N ASP A 71 -12.31 -4.68 7.37
CA ASP A 71 -12.96 -3.97 6.28
C ASP A 71 -12.68 -4.59 4.90
N LEU A 72 -11.55 -5.27 4.73
CA LEU A 72 -11.22 -5.91 3.45
C LEU A 72 -12.10 -7.13 3.21
N ALA A 73 -12.58 -7.25 1.98
CA ALA A 73 -13.29 -8.45 1.53
C ALA A 73 -12.35 -9.66 1.52
N ASP A 74 -12.89 -10.83 1.84
CA ASP A 74 -12.14 -12.08 1.76
C ASP A 74 -11.58 -12.28 0.35
N GLY A 75 -10.37 -12.78 0.27
CA GLY A 75 -9.69 -13.01 -0.99
C GLY A 75 -8.19 -12.85 -0.90
N GLY A 76 -7.54 -12.84 -2.04
CA GLY A 76 -6.08 -12.80 -2.14
C GLY A 76 -5.44 -11.59 -1.48
N ALA A 77 -6.02 -10.40 -1.65
CA ALA A 77 -5.48 -9.19 -1.06
C ALA A 77 -5.51 -9.23 0.47
N LYS A 78 -6.62 -9.69 1.05
CA LYS A 78 -6.74 -9.83 2.49
C LYS A 78 -5.72 -10.81 3.06
N GLU A 79 -5.52 -11.95 2.38
CA GLU A 79 -4.54 -12.94 2.82
C GLU A 79 -3.11 -12.40 2.74
N LEU A 80 -2.75 -11.70 1.67
CA LEU A 80 -1.44 -11.07 1.55
C LEU A 80 -1.21 -10.06 2.66
N PHE A 81 -2.19 -9.21 2.94
CA PHE A 81 -2.08 -8.20 4.00
C PHE A 81 -1.98 -8.85 5.37
N LYS A 82 -2.78 -9.87 5.63
CA LYS A 82 -2.78 -10.59 6.91
C LYS A 82 -1.40 -11.15 7.23
N ASN A 83 -0.69 -11.67 6.22
CA ASN A 83 0.63 -12.27 6.42
C ASN A 83 1.71 -11.27 6.84
N ILE A 84 1.54 -9.99 6.51
CA ILE A 84 2.53 -8.94 6.82
C ILE A 84 2.03 -7.93 7.84
N SER A 85 0.79 -8.03 8.29
CA SER A 85 0.15 -6.98 9.10
C SER A 85 0.92 -6.63 10.38
N ASN A 86 1.46 -7.62 11.09
CA ASN A 86 2.23 -7.35 12.31
C ASN A 86 3.52 -6.58 12.00
N ARG A 87 4.17 -6.91 10.91
CA ARG A 87 5.40 -6.22 10.47
C ARG A 87 5.07 -4.79 10.06
N ILE A 88 4.00 -4.60 9.32
CA ILE A 88 3.54 -3.28 8.89
C ILE A 88 3.21 -2.39 10.10
N ASP A 89 2.55 -2.93 11.11
CA ASP A 89 2.25 -2.16 12.32
C ASP A 89 3.52 -1.69 13.04
N ARG A 90 4.55 -2.54 13.10
CA ARG A 90 5.84 -2.16 13.70
C ARG A 90 6.57 -1.09 12.89
N TRP A 91 6.35 -1.05 11.58
CA TRP A 91 7.01 -0.11 10.67
C TRP A 91 6.21 1.18 10.44
N SER A 92 5.14 1.38 11.17
CA SER A 92 4.32 2.59 11.04
C SER A 92 5.09 3.83 11.51
N ASN A 93 4.41 4.87 11.91
CA ASN A 93 5.03 6.18 12.20
C ASN A 93 6.25 6.13 13.11
N THR A 94 6.33 5.14 14.01
CA THR A 94 7.43 5.08 14.99
C THR A 94 8.79 4.77 14.38
N ILE A 95 8.86 4.12 13.24
CA ILE A 95 10.15 3.75 12.63
C ILE A 95 11.01 4.98 12.33
N ARG A 96 10.38 6.09 11.95
CA ARG A 96 11.11 7.35 11.62
C ARG A 96 11.78 7.99 12.81
N TYR A 97 11.33 7.68 14.02
CA TYR A 97 11.78 8.31 15.25
C TYR A 97 12.45 7.31 16.19
N SER A 98 12.64 6.08 15.76
CA SER A 98 13.26 5.05 16.59
C SER A 98 14.75 5.30 16.75
N HIS A 99 15.27 5.03 17.95
CA HIS A 99 16.70 5.05 18.25
C HIS A 99 17.37 3.69 17.98
N THR A 100 16.59 2.71 17.55
CA THR A 100 17.11 1.38 17.18
C THR A 100 16.59 1.01 15.80
N LEU A 101 17.36 0.18 15.09
CA LEU A 101 16.90 -0.31 13.79
C LEU A 101 15.69 -1.20 13.95
N MET A 102 14.68 -1.01 13.09
CA MET A 102 13.39 -1.70 13.16
C MET A 102 13.22 -2.75 12.08
N SER A 103 14.12 -2.81 11.10
CA SER A 103 14.00 -3.71 9.96
C SER A 103 15.37 -4.23 9.52
N ASN A 104 15.36 -5.06 8.49
CA ASN A 104 16.54 -5.50 7.79
C ASN A 104 16.23 -5.70 6.31
N LYS A 105 17.25 -5.85 5.50
CA LYS A 105 17.12 -5.96 4.05
C LYS A 105 16.16 -7.08 3.63
N GLU A 106 16.27 -8.25 4.24
CA GLU A 106 15.43 -9.40 3.88
C GLU A 106 13.95 -9.12 4.15
N ALA A 107 13.64 -8.56 5.32
CA ALA A 107 12.28 -8.22 5.69
C ALA A 107 11.69 -7.17 4.72
N VAL A 108 12.47 -6.17 4.35
CA VAL A 108 12.04 -5.14 3.40
C VAL A 108 11.77 -5.75 2.03
N MET A 109 12.67 -6.60 1.55
CA MET A 109 12.49 -7.23 0.23
C MET A 109 11.27 -8.15 0.20
N ASP A 110 10.98 -8.86 1.28
CA ASP A 110 9.77 -9.68 1.40
C ASP A 110 8.52 -8.82 1.28
N VAL A 111 8.49 -7.69 1.96
CA VAL A 111 7.33 -6.79 1.90
C VAL A 111 7.22 -6.10 0.52
N ILE A 112 8.34 -5.76 -0.11
CA ILE A 112 8.31 -5.24 -1.49
C ILE A 112 7.61 -6.23 -2.43
N ALA A 113 7.90 -7.52 -2.31
CA ALA A 113 7.24 -8.54 -3.12
C ALA A 113 5.73 -8.56 -2.87
N VAL A 114 5.30 -8.45 -1.63
CA VAL A 114 3.88 -8.37 -1.27
C VAL A 114 3.24 -7.09 -1.81
N CYS A 115 3.92 -5.95 -1.72
CA CYS A 115 3.44 -4.69 -2.28
C CYS A 115 3.14 -4.81 -3.77
N LYS A 116 4.04 -5.45 -4.52
CA LYS A 116 3.84 -5.67 -5.96
C LYS A 116 2.61 -6.50 -6.24
N GLN A 117 2.39 -7.56 -5.47
CA GLN A 117 1.21 -8.41 -5.61
C GLN A 117 -0.08 -7.67 -5.26
N LEU A 118 -0.08 -6.90 -4.17
CA LEU A 118 -1.23 -6.09 -3.77
C LEU A 118 -1.59 -5.05 -4.83
N ILE A 119 -0.60 -4.35 -5.36
CA ILE A 119 -0.80 -3.35 -6.40
C ILE A 119 -1.38 -4.00 -7.66
N ALA A 120 -0.87 -5.17 -8.05
CA ALA A 120 -1.38 -5.90 -9.21
C ALA A 120 -2.86 -6.27 -9.02
N LEU A 121 -3.23 -6.76 -7.84
CA LEU A 121 -4.62 -7.07 -7.53
C LEU A 121 -5.51 -5.82 -7.56
N ALA A 122 -5.03 -4.72 -7.01
CA ALA A 122 -5.77 -3.46 -7.00
C ALA A 122 -5.96 -2.90 -8.41
N ALA A 123 -4.92 -2.93 -9.23
CA ALA A 123 -4.95 -2.43 -10.59
C ALA A 123 -5.90 -3.23 -11.50
N ALA A 124 -6.13 -4.49 -11.18
CA ALA A 124 -7.03 -5.37 -11.95
C ALA A 124 -8.52 -5.11 -11.65
N GLN A 125 -8.85 -4.33 -10.61
CA GLN A 125 -10.25 -4.10 -10.24
C GLN A 125 -10.80 -2.85 -10.93
N ILE A 126 -12.10 -2.91 -11.27
CA ILE A 126 -12.82 -1.80 -11.89
C ILE A 126 -13.55 -1.04 -10.78
N PRO A 127 -13.32 0.29 -10.64
CA PRO A 127 -14.04 1.10 -9.66
C PRO A 127 -15.56 1.06 -9.90
N ALA A 128 -16.34 1.04 -8.81
CA ALA A 128 -17.80 0.98 -8.87
C ALA A 128 -18.39 2.14 -9.67
N GLU A 129 -17.87 3.34 -9.52
CA GLU A 129 -18.31 4.52 -10.26
C GLU A 129 -18.10 4.36 -11.77
N THR A 130 -17.00 3.73 -12.17
CA THR A 130 -16.71 3.47 -13.58
C THR A 130 -17.76 2.53 -14.17
N VAL A 131 -18.14 1.48 -13.44
CA VAL A 131 -19.17 0.53 -13.87
C VAL A 131 -20.51 1.23 -14.05
N ILE A 132 -20.93 2.04 -13.09
CA ILE A 132 -22.19 2.78 -13.16
C ILE A 132 -22.20 3.71 -14.37
N LYS A 133 -21.13 4.45 -14.60
CA LYS A 133 -21.04 5.36 -15.75
C LYS A 133 -21.07 4.64 -17.07
N ASN A 134 -20.44 3.49 -17.17
CA ASN A 134 -20.47 2.67 -18.37
C ASN A 134 -21.89 2.17 -18.69
N GLU A 135 -22.66 1.79 -17.69
CA GLU A 135 -24.06 1.37 -17.86
C GLU A 135 -24.91 2.50 -18.40
N ASN A 136 -24.63 3.72 -18.05
CA ASN A 136 -25.33 4.90 -18.53
C ASN A 136 -24.79 5.44 -19.86
N GLY A 137 -23.84 4.74 -20.47
CA GLY A 137 -23.24 5.16 -21.73
C GLY A 137 -22.33 6.35 -21.60
N VAL A 138 -21.90 6.69 -20.39
CA VAL A 138 -20.94 7.75 -20.16
C VAL A 138 -19.55 7.15 -20.20
N GLU A 139 -18.74 7.64 -21.11
CA GLU A 139 -17.35 7.25 -21.17
C GLU A 139 -16.60 7.79 -19.95
N GLY A 140 -15.49 7.20 -19.67
CA GLY A 140 -14.67 7.72 -18.62
C GLY A 140 -14.37 6.66 -17.61
N ILE A 141 -13.45 5.86 -17.97
CA ILE A 141 -12.73 5.06 -17.00
C ILE A 141 -11.73 5.99 -16.34
N PHE A 142 -11.86 6.15 -15.08
CA PHE A 142 -11.07 7.12 -14.32
C PHE A 142 -9.89 6.50 -13.63
#